data_cc3591546a3e804d367d699f85ccefd2
#
_entry.id   cc3591546a3e804d367d699f85ccefd2
#
_cell.length_a   1.000
_cell.length_b   1.000
_cell.length_c   1.000
_cell.angle_alpha   90.00
_cell.angle_beta   90.00
_cell.angle_gamma   90.00
#
_symmetry.space_group_name_H-M   'P 1'
#
loop_
_entity.id
_entity.type
_entity.pdbx_description
1 polymer ?
#
loop_
_entity_poly.entity_id
_entity_poly.type
_entity_poly.pdbx_seq_one_letter_code
_entity_poly.pdbx_strand_id
1 'polypeptide(L)'
;MIAEQEKPKIDRLEKLTDFAIANGKNGCFLDWHRDTVKNYLAFHVHQKTIVFVMDKNEPVAMGMGNQCNADEVSSYFNWEPTNPKGDTLILLDVISTKPGAILLLFIEMFKKWPAGSVDVVGFRKGKKVSITSKYIKLAASLC
;
A
#
# COMPACT_ATOMS: atom_id res chain seq x y z
N MET A 1 -27.52 7.34 11.10
CA MET A 1 -26.60 8.35 10.52
C MET A 1 -25.16 7.91 10.65
N ILE A 2 -24.66 7.71 11.86
CA ILE A 2 -23.29 7.23 12.09
C ILE A 2 -23.09 5.83 11.48
N ALA A 3 -24.05 4.96 11.64
CA ALA A 3 -24.00 3.59 11.07
C ALA A 3 -23.95 3.59 9.54
N GLU A 4 -24.60 4.55 8.89
CA GLU A 4 -24.56 4.69 7.45
C GLU A 4 -23.18 5.18 6.95
N GLN A 5 -22.50 5.97 7.76
CA GLN A 5 -21.15 6.44 7.43
C GLN A 5 -20.09 5.36 7.68
N GLU A 6 -20.30 4.46 8.64
CA GLU A 6 -19.40 3.35 8.92
C GLU A 6 -19.55 2.22 7.89
N LYS A 7 -20.78 2.00 7.41
CA LYS A 7 -21.10 0.94 6.46
C LYS A 7 -20.24 1.01 5.18
N PRO A 8 -20.01 2.18 4.55
CA PRO A 8 -19.13 2.27 3.40
C PRO A 8 -17.68 1.86 3.70
N LYS A 9 -17.19 2.10 4.92
CA LYS A 9 -15.84 1.69 5.33
C LYS A 9 -15.72 0.18 5.47
N ILE A 10 -16.73 -0.47 6.02
CA ILE A 10 -16.79 -1.94 6.14
C ILE A 10 -16.85 -2.56 4.75
N ASP A 11 -17.74 -2.06 3.88
CA ASP A 11 -17.84 -2.54 2.51
C ASP A 11 -16.52 -2.35 1.74
N ARG A 12 -15.84 -1.24 1.98
CA ARG A 12 -14.55 -0.95 1.35
C ARG A 12 -13.48 -1.95 1.79
N LEU A 13 -13.42 -2.28 3.08
CA LEU A 13 -12.46 -3.26 3.59
C LEU A 13 -12.73 -4.64 2.98
N GLU A 14 -13.99 -5.06 2.88
CA GLU A 14 -14.37 -6.31 2.22
C GLU A 14 -13.95 -6.31 0.75
N LYS A 15 -14.19 -5.22 0.03
CA LYS A 15 -13.80 -5.08 -1.37
C LYS A 15 -12.28 -5.11 -1.54
N LEU A 16 -11.54 -4.43 -0.69
CA LEU A 16 -10.08 -4.46 -0.73
C LEU A 16 -9.53 -5.86 -0.44
N THR A 17 -10.15 -6.57 0.51
CA THR A 17 -9.77 -7.95 0.84
C THR A 17 -9.99 -8.87 -0.36
N ASP A 18 -11.16 -8.80 -0.97
CA ASP A 18 -11.48 -9.60 -2.16
C ASP A 18 -10.55 -9.26 -3.33
N PHE A 19 -10.26 -7.98 -3.53
CA PHE A 19 -9.34 -7.52 -4.55
C PHE A 19 -7.92 -8.07 -4.33
N ALA A 20 -7.43 -8.01 -3.10
CA ALA A 20 -6.09 -8.50 -2.76
C ALA A 20 -5.96 -10.01 -3.02
N ILE A 21 -6.97 -10.79 -2.63
CA ILE A 21 -6.96 -12.23 -2.83
C ILE A 21 -7.05 -12.58 -4.32
N ALA A 22 -7.92 -11.91 -5.07
CA ALA A 22 -8.14 -12.19 -6.49
C ALA A 22 -6.96 -11.77 -7.37
N ASN A 23 -6.21 -10.73 -6.99
CA ASN A 23 -5.21 -10.10 -7.84
C ASN A 23 -3.80 -10.13 -7.26
N GLY A 24 -3.61 -10.66 -6.06
CA GLY A 24 -2.28 -10.85 -5.50
C GLY A 24 -1.51 -11.87 -6.32
N LYS A 25 -0.34 -11.46 -6.84
CA LYS A 25 0.52 -12.28 -7.67
C LYS A 25 1.92 -12.31 -7.06
N ASN A 26 2.76 -13.24 -7.54
CA ASN A 26 4.16 -13.33 -7.11
C ASN A 26 4.33 -13.57 -5.59
N GLY A 27 3.41 -14.33 -5.01
CA GLY A 27 3.47 -14.70 -3.61
C GLY A 27 2.68 -13.82 -2.65
N CYS A 28 2.13 -12.70 -3.13
CA CYS A 28 1.26 -11.87 -2.30
C CYS A 28 0.00 -12.65 -1.93
N PHE A 29 -0.17 -12.94 -0.65
CA PHE A 29 -1.38 -13.55 -0.09
C PHE A 29 -1.74 -14.94 -0.64
N LEU A 30 -0.85 -15.61 -1.39
CA LEU A 30 -1.17 -16.89 -2.07
C LEU A 30 -1.67 -17.97 -1.11
N ASP A 31 -1.02 -18.13 0.04
CA ASP A 31 -1.35 -19.17 1.01
C ASP A 31 -2.01 -18.61 2.27
N TRP A 32 -2.47 -17.36 2.20
CA TRP A 32 -3.07 -16.72 3.36
C TRP A 32 -4.56 -17.01 3.44
N HIS A 33 -5.02 -17.30 4.63
CA HIS A 33 -6.45 -17.39 4.89
C HIS A 33 -7.09 -16.01 4.68
N ARG A 34 -8.34 -15.98 4.20
CA ARG A 34 -9.05 -14.73 3.94
C ARG A 34 -9.09 -13.81 5.17
N ASP A 35 -9.35 -14.37 6.34
CA ASP A 35 -9.42 -13.60 7.57
C ASP A 35 -8.06 -12.99 7.94
N THR A 36 -6.98 -13.67 7.65
CA THR A 36 -5.62 -13.15 7.86
C THR A 36 -5.34 -11.96 6.94
N VAL A 37 -5.72 -12.07 5.66
CA VAL A 37 -5.60 -10.96 4.71
C VAL A 37 -6.42 -9.77 5.19
N LYS A 38 -7.67 -10.02 5.57
CA LYS A 38 -8.56 -8.96 6.04
C LYS A 38 -8.01 -8.25 7.27
N ASN A 39 -7.48 -9.01 8.23
CA ASN A 39 -6.89 -8.45 9.45
C ASN A 39 -5.64 -7.62 9.14
N TYR A 40 -4.81 -8.09 8.22
CA TYR A 40 -3.64 -7.34 7.76
C TYR A 40 -4.03 -6.02 7.10
N LEU A 41 -5.02 -6.03 6.21
CA LEU A 41 -5.50 -4.82 5.57
C LEU A 41 -6.17 -3.88 6.58
N ALA A 42 -6.94 -4.41 7.51
CA ALA A 42 -7.58 -3.63 8.57
C ALA A 42 -6.53 -2.93 9.44
N PHE A 43 -5.42 -3.60 9.74
CA PHE A 43 -4.31 -3.00 10.47
C PHE A 43 -3.77 -1.77 9.71
N HIS A 44 -3.52 -1.90 8.41
CA HIS A 44 -3.02 -0.78 7.61
C HIS A 44 -4.05 0.34 7.44
N VAL A 45 -5.33 0.00 7.35
CA VAL A 45 -6.40 1.01 7.35
C VAL A 45 -6.38 1.80 8.66
N HIS A 46 -6.27 1.10 9.79
CA HIS A 46 -6.22 1.74 11.10
C HIS A 46 -4.97 2.62 11.26
N GLN A 47 -3.82 2.15 10.80
CA GLN A 47 -2.57 2.91 10.83
C GLN A 47 -2.50 4.03 9.78
N LYS A 48 -3.46 4.07 8.86
CA LYS A 48 -3.46 5.02 7.72
C LYS A 48 -2.24 4.86 6.82
N THR A 49 -1.79 3.61 6.66
CA THR A 49 -0.62 3.26 5.86
C THR A 49 -1.00 2.49 4.58
N ILE A 50 -2.26 2.52 4.19
CA ILE A 50 -2.74 1.94 2.95
C ILE A 50 -3.14 3.05 1.98
N VAL A 51 -2.87 2.83 0.70
CA VAL A 51 -3.39 3.66 -0.40
C VAL A 51 -4.12 2.76 -1.39
N PHE A 52 -5.14 3.27 -2.02
CA PHE A 52 -5.91 2.51 -3.01
C PHE A 52 -6.58 3.45 -3.99
N VAL A 53 -6.90 2.92 -5.16
CA VAL A 53 -7.63 3.63 -6.23
C VAL A 53 -8.90 2.86 -6.51
N MET A 54 -10.02 3.58 -6.53
CA MET A 54 -11.34 3.02 -6.84
C MET A 54 -11.78 3.48 -8.22
N ASP A 55 -12.42 2.59 -8.97
CA ASP A 55 -13.08 2.92 -10.23
C ASP A 55 -14.48 2.31 -10.19
N LYS A 56 -15.51 3.16 -10.34
CA LYS A 56 -16.91 2.75 -10.25
C LYS A 56 -17.20 1.92 -8.99
N ASN A 57 -16.67 2.40 -7.88
CA ASN A 57 -16.87 1.79 -6.57
C ASN A 57 -16.20 0.43 -6.39
N GLU A 58 -15.25 0.07 -7.27
CA GLU A 58 -14.45 -1.14 -7.15
C GLU A 58 -12.96 -0.81 -7.11
N PRO A 59 -12.16 -1.52 -6.29
CA PRO A 59 -10.71 -1.28 -6.26
C PRO A 59 -10.05 -1.69 -7.59
N VAL A 60 -9.12 -0.88 -8.06
CA VAL A 60 -8.30 -1.19 -9.24
C VAL A 60 -6.81 -1.16 -8.94
N ALA A 61 -6.41 -0.62 -7.80
CA ALA A 61 -5.03 -0.65 -7.32
C ALA A 61 -5.02 -0.47 -5.81
N MET A 62 -4.02 -1.05 -5.16
CA MET A 62 -3.78 -0.87 -3.73
C MET A 62 -2.31 -1.11 -3.39
N GLY A 63 -1.87 -0.56 -2.28
CA GLY A 63 -0.56 -0.79 -1.74
C GLY A 63 -0.48 -0.29 -0.31
N MET A 64 0.49 -0.78 0.43
CA MET A 64 0.76 -0.35 1.79
C MET A 64 2.18 0.18 1.90
N GLY A 65 2.43 0.98 2.93
CA GLY A 65 3.75 1.50 3.18
C GLY A 65 4.08 1.53 4.66
N ASN A 66 5.33 1.20 5.00
CA ASN A 66 5.86 1.38 6.34
C ASN A 66 6.98 2.41 6.30
N GLN A 67 6.87 3.42 7.15
CA GLN A 67 7.89 4.45 7.25
C GLN A 67 8.89 4.09 8.35
N CYS A 68 10.17 4.27 8.04
CA CYS A 68 11.26 3.95 8.97
C CYS A 68 12.50 4.76 8.60
N ASN A 69 13.55 4.65 9.40
CA ASN A 69 14.86 5.14 8.99
C ASN A 69 15.56 4.09 8.09
N ALA A 70 16.49 4.54 7.26
CA ALA A 70 17.17 3.67 6.30
C ALA A 70 17.87 2.48 6.97
N ASP A 71 18.41 2.66 8.17
CA ASP A 71 19.09 1.61 8.92
C ASP A 71 18.14 0.62 9.59
N GLU A 72 16.84 0.93 9.64
CA GLU A 72 15.81 0.08 10.23
C GLU A 72 15.13 -0.84 9.21
N VAL A 73 15.55 -0.78 7.95
CA VAL A 73 14.88 -1.51 6.87
C VAL A 73 14.89 -3.03 7.08
N SER A 74 15.84 -3.57 7.83
CA SER A 74 15.89 -4.99 8.15
C SER A 74 14.72 -5.45 9.03
N SER A 75 14.03 -4.54 9.72
CA SER A 75 12.85 -4.83 10.54
C SER A 75 11.54 -4.83 9.75
N TYR A 76 11.64 -4.75 8.43
CA TYR A 76 10.55 -4.68 7.49
C TYR A 76 9.46 -5.76 7.69
N PHE A 77 9.86 -6.96 8.09
CA PHE A 77 8.91 -8.06 8.24
C PHE A 77 7.94 -7.89 9.42
N ASN A 78 8.16 -6.90 10.27
CA ASN A 78 7.19 -6.52 11.27
C ASN A 78 6.12 -5.64 10.61
N TRP A 79 4.87 -5.91 10.91
CA TRP A 79 3.75 -5.14 10.35
C TRP A 79 3.74 -3.69 10.84
N GLU A 80 4.36 -3.42 11.97
CA GLU A 80 4.34 -2.12 12.59
C GLU A 80 5.38 -1.18 11.98
N PRO A 81 5.03 0.10 11.74
CA PRO A 81 6.03 1.09 11.35
C PRO A 81 7.05 1.23 12.46
N THR A 82 8.34 1.15 12.12
CA THR A 82 9.40 1.31 13.11
C THR A 82 9.64 2.77 13.45
N ASN A 83 9.37 3.68 12.52
CA ASN A 83 9.53 5.12 12.77
C ASN A 83 8.64 5.91 11.81
N PRO A 84 7.47 6.42 12.27
CA PRO A 84 6.57 7.16 11.41
C PRO A 84 7.10 8.52 10.93
N LYS A 85 8.25 8.97 11.42
CA LYS A 85 8.94 10.19 10.99
C LYS A 85 10.24 9.90 10.27
N GLY A 86 10.48 8.64 9.90
CA GLY A 86 11.70 8.24 9.22
C GLY A 86 11.80 8.76 7.80
N ASP A 87 12.98 8.64 7.20
CA ASP A 87 13.29 9.13 5.87
C ASP A 87 13.08 8.11 4.76
N THR A 88 12.62 6.92 5.10
CA THR A 88 12.45 5.81 4.16
C THR A 88 11.03 5.27 4.22
N LEU A 89 10.46 5.01 3.05
CA LEU A 89 9.15 4.39 2.90
C LEU A 89 9.33 3.03 2.24
N ILE A 90 8.93 1.97 2.93
CA ILE A 90 8.94 0.62 2.37
C ILE A 90 7.57 0.33 1.78
N LEU A 91 7.52 0.06 0.47
CA LEU A 91 6.30 -0.33 -0.21
C LEU A 91 6.03 -1.82 -0.01
N LEU A 92 4.80 -2.11 0.39
CA LEU A 92 4.32 -3.46 0.67
C LEU A 92 3.17 -3.81 -0.27
N ASP A 93 3.24 -4.97 -0.90
CA ASP A 93 2.11 -5.60 -1.58
C ASP A 93 1.36 -4.68 -2.55
N VAL A 94 2.10 -4.05 -3.47
CA VAL A 94 1.50 -3.19 -4.50
C VAL A 94 0.82 -4.05 -5.55
N ILE A 95 -0.48 -3.83 -5.74
CA ILE A 95 -1.32 -4.57 -6.69
C ILE A 95 -2.04 -3.56 -7.58
N SER A 96 -1.99 -3.77 -8.90
CA SER A 96 -2.73 -2.95 -9.85
C SER A 96 -3.23 -3.82 -10.98
N THR A 97 -4.48 -3.61 -11.40
CA THR A 97 -5.10 -4.33 -12.52
C THR A 97 -5.03 -3.54 -13.83
N LYS A 98 -4.65 -2.26 -13.76
CA LYS A 98 -4.56 -1.39 -14.94
C LYS A 98 -3.32 -0.50 -14.85
N PRO A 99 -2.59 -0.26 -15.96
CA PRO A 99 -1.41 0.61 -15.93
C PRO A 99 -1.67 2.03 -15.45
N GLY A 100 -2.80 2.63 -15.85
CA GLY A 100 -3.18 3.97 -15.39
C GLY A 100 -3.47 4.01 -13.89
N ALA A 101 -3.97 2.93 -13.33
CA ALA A 101 -4.27 2.85 -11.90
C ALA A 101 -3.00 2.88 -11.05
N ILE A 102 -1.90 2.31 -11.52
CA ILE A 102 -0.66 2.34 -10.74
C ILE A 102 -0.09 3.77 -10.64
N LEU A 103 -0.24 4.56 -11.69
CA LEU A 103 0.16 5.97 -11.64
C LEU A 103 -0.69 6.73 -10.60
N LEU A 104 -2.00 6.54 -10.62
CA LEU A 104 -2.90 7.15 -9.64
C LEU A 104 -2.57 6.69 -8.21
N LEU A 105 -2.20 5.42 -8.05
CA LEU A 105 -1.81 4.89 -6.74
C LEU A 105 -0.59 5.61 -6.20
N PHE A 106 0.43 5.83 -7.02
CA PHE A 106 1.63 6.55 -6.59
C PHE A 106 1.35 8.03 -6.31
N ILE A 107 0.42 8.64 -7.05
CA ILE A 107 -0.03 10.01 -6.74
C ILE A 107 -0.68 10.04 -5.35
N GLU A 108 -1.57 9.09 -5.05
CA GLU A 108 -2.17 8.99 -3.72
C GLU A 108 -1.12 8.71 -2.63
N MET A 109 -0.12 7.89 -2.93
CA MET A 109 1.00 7.63 -2.02
C MET A 109 1.74 8.92 -1.67
N PHE A 110 2.05 9.77 -2.66
CA PHE A 110 2.76 11.02 -2.42
C PHE A 110 1.91 12.09 -1.73
N LYS A 111 0.60 11.91 -1.69
CA LYS A 111 -0.25 12.75 -0.82
C LYS A 111 -0.08 12.41 0.66
N LYS A 112 0.21 11.15 0.98
CA LYS A 112 0.47 10.72 2.36
C LYS A 112 1.94 10.95 2.75
N TRP A 113 2.86 10.65 1.85
CA TRP A 113 4.30 10.77 2.06
C TRP A 113 4.85 11.65 0.94
N PRO A 114 4.95 12.98 1.13
CA PRO A 114 5.29 13.91 0.05
C PRO A 114 6.58 13.53 -0.66
N ALA A 115 6.57 13.70 -1.98
CA ALA A 115 7.72 13.40 -2.82
C ALA A 115 8.94 14.19 -2.33
N GLY A 116 10.08 13.50 -2.21
CA GLY A 116 11.32 14.09 -1.69
C GLY A 116 11.46 14.03 -0.17
N SER A 117 10.38 13.73 0.57
CA SER A 117 10.45 13.58 2.02
C SER A 117 10.91 12.20 2.46
N VAL A 118 10.75 11.19 1.60
CA VAL A 118 11.13 9.81 1.88
C VAL A 118 11.80 9.19 0.64
N ASP A 119 12.72 8.27 0.89
CA ASP A 119 13.22 7.35 -0.13
C ASP A 119 12.28 6.16 -0.22
N VAL A 120 11.78 5.88 -1.42
CA VAL A 120 10.86 4.76 -1.65
C VAL A 120 11.67 3.50 -1.98
N VAL A 121 11.53 2.49 -1.15
CA VAL A 121 12.23 1.21 -1.31
C VAL A 121 11.23 0.07 -1.29
N GLY A 122 11.64 -1.06 -1.85
CA GLY A 122 10.86 -2.29 -1.79
C GLY A 122 11.77 -3.48 -1.56
N PHE A 123 11.19 -4.67 -1.55
CA PHE A 123 11.94 -5.90 -1.44
C PHE A 123 11.66 -6.78 -2.64
N ARG A 124 12.73 -7.31 -3.22
CA ARG A 124 12.65 -8.28 -4.31
C ARG A 124 13.54 -9.45 -3.93
N LYS A 125 12.96 -10.66 -3.85
CA LYS A 125 13.67 -11.87 -3.47
C LYS A 125 14.43 -11.70 -2.15
N GLY A 126 13.79 -11.03 -1.17
CA GLY A 126 14.35 -10.82 0.16
C GLY A 126 15.40 -9.72 0.26
N LYS A 127 15.68 -9.00 -0.82
CA LYS A 127 16.68 -7.93 -0.84
C LYS A 127 16.02 -6.56 -1.00
N LYS A 128 16.55 -5.58 -0.27
CA LYS A 128 16.13 -4.18 -0.41
C LYS A 128 16.54 -3.67 -1.79
N VAL A 129 15.59 -3.05 -2.50
CA VAL A 129 15.84 -2.41 -3.80
C VAL A 129 15.21 -1.02 -3.79
N SER A 130 15.89 -0.06 -4.40
CA SER A 130 15.28 1.25 -4.67
C SER A 130 14.24 1.09 -5.78
N ILE A 131 13.07 1.69 -5.58
CA ILE A 131 12.01 1.64 -6.58
C ILE A 131 12.18 2.84 -7.50
N THR A 132 12.61 2.56 -8.74
CA THR A 132 12.90 3.58 -9.76
C THR A 132 11.93 3.51 -10.93
N SER A 133 10.70 3.03 -10.68
CA SER A 133 9.67 2.94 -11.71
C SER A 133 9.42 4.30 -12.37
N LYS A 134 9.21 4.29 -13.70
CA LYS A 134 8.80 5.50 -14.43
C LYS A 134 7.51 6.10 -13.88
N TYR A 135 6.61 5.28 -13.34
CA TYR A 135 5.36 5.74 -12.75
C TYR A 135 5.60 6.50 -11.45
N ILE A 136 6.57 6.09 -10.65
CA ILE A 136 6.95 6.83 -9.43
C ILE A 136 7.53 8.19 -9.79
N LYS A 137 8.43 8.24 -10.77
CA LYS A 137 9.02 9.51 -11.22
C LYS A 137 7.96 10.45 -11.77
N LEU A 138 7.04 9.94 -12.58
CA LEU A 138 5.97 10.73 -13.14
C LEU A 138 5.02 11.23 -12.05
N ALA A 139 4.62 10.39 -11.12
CA ALA A 139 3.75 10.76 -10.00
C ALA A 139 4.40 11.86 -9.15
N ALA A 140 5.69 11.73 -8.86
CA ALA A 140 6.43 12.73 -8.09
C ALA A 140 6.45 14.09 -8.79
N SER A 141 6.54 14.11 -10.13
CA SER A 141 6.54 15.35 -10.91
C SER A 141 5.15 16.01 -10.96
N LEU A 142 4.08 15.25 -10.75
CA LEU A 142 2.70 15.74 -10.77
C LEU A 142 2.21 16.22 -9.40
N CYS A 143 2.96 15.91 -8.36
CA CYS A 143 2.63 16.31 -6.98
C CYS A 143 3.46 17.56 -6.52
#